data_5ceec2b32089e6dc414a79a6732ccfcb
#
_entry.id   5ceec2b32089e6dc414a79a6732ccfcb
#
_cell.length_a   1.000
_cell.length_b   1.000
_cell.length_c   1.000
_cell.angle_alpha   90.00
_cell.angle_beta   90.00
_cell.angle_gamma   90.00
#
_symmetry.space_group_name_H-M   'P 1'
#
loop_
_entity.id
_entity.type
_entity.pdbx_description
1 polymer ?
#
loop_
_entity_poly.entity_id
_entity_poly.type
_entity_poly.pdbx_seq_one_letter_code
_entity_poly.pdbx_strand_id
1 'polypeptide(L)'
;MTLSFERERGLSSQPWQEALACRRSAALFDFSFMFSARISGPDAVFTIECYLGRRVSDMALNAIRYGVHSDARGVVISDLTVWRVSADTFDLMSGDRSDISFLEGLRSNRLSVEETSDQSRVYAIQGPQCLSLLGRSHVPADVEALNYFQFTDTIMFGVPVRCGRLGYTGERGFELIVAERFAEALWRSLRERMPSATFATADVLRIEAGFILFCNDLAFGADLPAFDLQRCYPSGNAAGKEPSIVLVSFTAQSNQPPVLWQHPKGKPPWPSRGELAVTSACFSPLANATLGLGFALTTDLSEGVELADASGDFQSIRITSRPYYDPLKLKVRGSWDSLLLPDS
;
A
#
# COMPACT_ATOMS: atom_id res chain seq x y z
N MET A 1 15.07 -12.09 3.02
CA MET A 1 14.46 -12.78 1.87
C MET A 1 14.49 -11.78 0.72
N THR A 2 15.38 -11.98 -0.24
CA THR A 2 15.53 -11.07 -1.38
C THR A 2 14.37 -11.40 -2.31
N LEU A 3 13.42 -10.47 -2.46
CA LEU A 3 12.39 -10.58 -3.49
C LEU A 3 13.10 -10.54 -4.85
N SER A 4 13.33 -11.70 -5.45
CA SER A 4 13.80 -11.79 -6.83
C SER A 4 12.59 -11.46 -7.72
N PHE A 5 12.40 -10.18 -8.01
CA PHE A 5 11.51 -9.77 -9.08
C PHE A 5 12.12 -10.24 -10.40
N GLU A 6 11.58 -11.32 -10.95
CA GLU A 6 11.95 -11.75 -12.29
C GLU A 6 11.63 -10.60 -13.25
N ARG A 7 12.65 -10.19 -14.00
CA ARG A 7 12.51 -9.26 -15.11
C ARG A 7 11.50 -9.84 -16.11
N GLU A 8 10.28 -9.37 -16.11
CA GLU A 8 9.39 -9.58 -17.23
C GLU A 8 10.05 -8.99 -18.49
N ARG A 9 10.54 -9.86 -19.35
CA ARG A 9 11.07 -9.48 -20.66
C ARG A 9 9.89 -9.05 -21.52
N GLY A 10 9.84 -7.77 -21.89
CA GLY A 10 9.05 -7.43 -23.04
C GLY A 10 8.26 -6.12 -23.06
N LEU A 11 8.42 -5.20 -22.13
CA LEU A 11 7.80 -3.87 -22.25
C LEU A 11 8.87 -2.77 -22.34
N SER A 12 8.85 -2.05 -23.46
CA SER A 12 9.78 -0.94 -23.75
C SER A 12 9.40 0.37 -23.02
N SER A 13 8.39 0.36 -22.16
CA SER A 13 7.95 1.54 -21.42
C SER A 13 8.69 1.66 -20.09
N GLN A 14 9.05 2.89 -19.74
CA GLN A 14 9.70 3.16 -18.46
C GLN A 14 8.63 3.26 -17.36
N PRO A 15 8.90 2.82 -16.11
CA PRO A 15 7.92 2.81 -15.02
C PRO A 15 7.24 4.17 -14.78
N TRP A 16 7.95 5.28 -14.98
CA TRP A 16 7.34 6.62 -14.84
C TRP A 16 6.36 6.97 -15.97
N GLN A 17 6.55 6.42 -17.19
CA GLN A 17 5.59 6.60 -18.30
C GLN A 17 4.31 5.83 -18.02
N GLU A 18 4.43 4.61 -17.51
CA GLU A 18 3.30 3.80 -17.07
C GLU A 18 2.58 4.44 -15.88
N ALA A 19 3.32 5.02 -14.92
CA ALA A 19 2.74 5.74 -13.79
C ALA A 19 1.91 6.94 -14.27
N LEU A 20 2.43 7.73 -15.21
CA LEU A 20 1.70 8.85 -15.79
C LEU A 20 0.46 8.39 -16.57
N ALA A 21 0.55 7.28 -17.29
CA ALA A 21 -0.60 6.68 -17.98
C ALA A 21 -1.66 6.20 -16.98
N CYS A 22 -1.25 5.58 -15.86
CA CYS A 22 -2.15 5.19 -14.78
C CYS A 22 -2.88 6.41 -14.18
N ARG A 23 -2.16 7.52 -13.90
CA ARG A 23 -2.73 8.78 -13.41
C ARG A 23 -3.77 9.39 -14.36
N ARG A 24 -3.61 9.22 -15.67
CA ARG A 24 -4.50 9.77 -16.69
C ARG A 24 -5.65 8.84 -17.10
N SER A 25 -5.45 7.55 -16.93
CA SER A 25 -6.39 6.53 -17.38
C SER A 25 -6.59 5.43 -16.34
N ALA A 26 -6.02 4.25 -16.54
CA ALA A 26 -5.91 3.18 -15.56
C ALA A 26 -4.81 2.19 -15.95
N ALA A 27 -4.36 1.41 -14.97
CA ALA A 27 -3.44 0.30 -15.16
C ALA A 27 -3.86 -0.91 -14.32
N LEU A 28 -3.46 -2.09 -14.79
CA LEU A 28 -3.67 -3.38 -14.15
C LEU A 28 -2.34 -3.83 -13.53
N PHE A 29 -2.37 -4.22 -12.25
CA PHE A 29 -1.22 -4.72 -11.51
C PHE A 29 -1.48 -6.14 -11.03
N ASP A 30 -0.44 -6.97 -11.01
CA ASP A 30 -0.44 -8.25 -10.33
C ASP A 30 0.23 -8.10 -8.96
N PHE A 31 -0.57 -8.19 -7.89
CA PHE A 31 -0.13 -8.14 -6.49
C PHE A 31 -0.19 -9.51 -5.80
N SER A 32 -0.19 -10.58 -6.59
CA SER A 32 -0.26 -11.95 -6.09
C SER A 32 0.98 -12.42 -5.32
N PHE A 33 1.98 -11.54 -5.15
CA PHE A 33 3.12 -11.77 -4.27
C PHE A 33 2.76 -11.57 -2.78
N MET A 34 1.59 -10.99 -2.48
CA MET A 34 1.13 -10.81 -1.10
C MET A 34 0.75 -12.15 -0.48
N PHE A 35 1.04 -12.28 0.80
CA PHE A 35 0.63 -13.41 1.62
C PHE A 35 -0.76 -13.17 2.19
N SER A 36 -1.55 -14.23 2.27
CA SER A 36 -2.91 -14.16 2.82
C SER A 36 -3.23 -15.32 3.73
N ALA A 37 -4.08 -15.05 4.73
CA ALA A 37 -4.61 -16.07 5.61
C ALA A 37 -6.06 -15.79 5.97
N ARG A 38 -6.84 -16.85 6.17
CA ARG A 38 -8.15 -16.80 6.81
C ARG A 38 -7.99 -17.08 8.30
N ILE A 39 -8.52 -16.18 9.11
CA ILE A 39 -8.53 -16.28 10.57
C ILE A 39 -9.99 -16.40 11.02
N SER A 40 -10.33 -17.47 11.74
CA SER A 40 -11.71 -17.72 12.16
C SER A 40 -11.81 -18.38 13.53
N GLY A 41 -12.97 -18.20 14.15
CA GLY A 41 -13.30 -18.80 15.43
C GLY A 41 -13.58 -17.77 16.53
N PRO A 42 -14.06 -18.22 17.70
CA PRO A 42 -14.46 -17.34 18.80
C PRO A 42 -13.37 -16.37 19.28
N ASP A 43 -12.09 -16.74 19.11
CA ASP A 43 -10.97 -15.92 19.57
C ASP A 43 -10.34 -15.06 18.43
N ALA A 44 -10.89 -15.09 17.20
CA ALA A 44 -10.35 -14.40 16.05
C ALA A 44 -10.26 -12.87 16.26
N VAL A 45 -11.34 -12.25 16.73
CA VAL A 45 -11.37 -10.79 17.02
C VAL A 45 -10.29 -10.43 18.03
N PHE A 46 -10.23 -11.12 19.17
CA PHE A 46 -9.26 -10.85 20.21
C PHE A 46 -7.82 -11.01 19.72
N THR A 47 -7.56 -12.08 18.98
CA THR A 47 -6.21 -12.35 18.43
C THR A 47 -5.76 -11.25 17.47
N ILE A 48 -6.62 -10.83 16.55
CA ILE A 48 -6.29 -9.76 15.59
C ILE A 48 -6.11 -8.42 16.30
N GLU A 49 -6.95 -8.09 17.28
CA GLU A 49 -6.81 -6.86 18.07
C GLU A 49 -5.51 -6.81 18.87
N CYS A 50 -5.11 -7.93 19.48
CA CYS A 50 -3.82 -8.05 20.17
C CYS A 50 -2.65 -7.94 19.20
N TYR A 51 -2.77 -8.56 18.02
CA TYR A 51 -1.70 -8.55 17.02
C TYR A 51 -1.45 -7.16 16.44
N LEU A 52 -2.52 -6.44 16.12
CA LEU A 52 -2.44 -5.11 15.53
C LEU A 52 -2.32 -3.98 16.57
N GLY A 53 -2.64 -4.22 17.83
CA GLY A 53 -2.84 -3.14 18.81
C GLY A 53 -4.00 -2.21 18.42
N ARG A 54 -4.91 -2.65 17.54
CA ARG A 54 -5.99 -1.87 16.96
C ARG A 54 -7.30 -2.63 16.99
N ARG A 55 -8.38 -1.92 17.36
CA ARG A 55 -9.72 -2.52 17.41
C ARG A 55 -10.19 -2.96 16.02
N VAL A 56 -10.77 -4.17 15.93
CA VAL A 56 -11.46 -4.69 14.74
C VAL A 56 -12.90 -5.14 15.05
N SER A 57 -13.26 -5.23 16.33
CA SER A 57 -14.62 -5.57 16.79
C SER A 57 -15.68 -4.56 16.33
N ASP A 58 -15.30 -3.30 16.14
CA ASP A 58 -16.17 -2.22 15.66
C ASP A 58 -16.28 -2.10 14.14
N MET A 59 -15.60 -2.97 13.38
CA MET A 59 -15.73 -3.00 11.91
C MET A 59 -17.13 -3.48 11.51
N ALA A 60 -17.73 -2.85 10.50
CA ALA A 60 -18.89 -3.42 9.83
C ALA A 60 -18.50 -4.70 9.07
N LEU A 61 -19.48 -5.57 8.78
CA LEU A 61 -19.28 -6.66 7.82
C LEU A 61 -18.91 -6.07 6.46
N ASN A 62 -18.07 -6.77 5.72
CA ASN A 62 -17.54 -6.34 4.42
C ASN A 62 -16.69 -5.07 4.47
N ALA A 63 -16.26 -4.64 5.66
CA ALA A 63 -15.27 -3.58 5.81
C ALA A 63 -13.85 -4.13 5.75
N ILE A 64 -12.94 -3.28 5.26
CA ILE A 64 -11.49 -3.50 5.27
C ILE A 64 -10.87 -2.55 6.29
N ARG A 65 -9.81 -2.96 6.96
CA ARG A 65 -9.04 -2.10 7.86
C ARG A 65 -7.55 -2.29 7.65
N TYR A 66 -6.85 -1.19 7.40
CA TYR A 66 -5.40 -1.17 7.40
C TYR A 66 -4.90 -1.18 8.84
N GLY A 67 -3.86 -1.93 9.12
CA GLY A 67 -3.19 -1.97 10.41
C GLY A 67 -1.70 -2.22 10.26
N VAL A 68 -0.97 -2.02 11.36
CA VAL A 68 0.45 -2.38 11.45
C VAL A 68 0.67 -3.27 12.66
N HIS A 69 1.63 -4.16 12.55
CA HIS A 69 2.15 -4.93 13.68
C HIS A 69 3.42 -4.28 14.22
N SER A 70 3.53 -4.19 15.53
CA SER A 70 4.71 -3.64 16.20
C SER A 70 5.28 -4.64 17.20
N ASP A 71 6.59 -4.63 17.39
CA ASP A 71 7.26 -5.45 18.41
C ASP A 71 6.98 -4.92 19.84
N ALA A 72 7.47 -5.63 20.85
CA ALA A 72 7.31 -5.26 22.26
C ALA A 72 7.95 -3.89 22.62
N ARG A 73 8.82 -3.35 21.77
CA ARG A 73 9.44 -2.03 21.94
C ARG A 73 8.65 -0.92 21.25
N GLY A 74 7.59 -1.28 20.50
CA GLY A 74 6.76 -0.37 19.72
C GLY A 74 7.32 -0.06 18.32
N VAL A 75 8.36 -0.78 17.89
CA VAL A 75 8.89 -0.66 16.51
C VAL A 75 7.92 -1.33 15.55
N VAL A 76 7.51 -0.60 14.51
CA VAL A 76 6.65 -1.15 13.46
C VAL A 76 7.44 -2.14 12.62
N ILE A 77 6.91 -3.36 12.48
CA ILE A 77 7.57 -4.47 11.78
C ILE A 77 6.95 -4.71 10.41
N SER A 78 5.61 -4.71 10.36
CA SER A 78 4.85 -5.02 9.15
C SER A 78 3.58 -4.20 9.07
N ASP A 79 3.01 -4.14 7.87
CA ASP A 79 1.70 -3.56 7.61
C ASP A 79 0.83 -4.54 6.82
N LEU A 80 -0.48 -4.47 7.07
CA LEU A 80 -1.43 -5.43 6.52
C LEU A 80 -2.84 -4.85 6.44
N THR A 81 -3.69 -5.54 5.70
CA THR A 81 -5.13 -5.28 5.68
C THR A 81 -5.92 -6.44 6.24
N VAL A 82 -6.95 -6.12 7.01
CA VAL A 82 -7.90 -7.08 7.60
C VAL A 82 -9.27 -6.85 6.98
N TRP A 83 -9.87 -7.91 6.46
CA TRP A 83 -11.15 -7.93 5.74
C TRP A 83 -12.18 -8.69 6.56
N ARG A 84 -13.17 -8.02 7.11
CA ARG A 84 -14.17 -8.68 7.98
C ARG A 84 -15.23 -9.40 7.16
N VAL A 85 -15.13 -10.72 7.12
CA VAL A 85 -16.02 -11.60 6.34
C VAL A 85 -17.29 -11.94 7.13
N SER A 86 -17.16 -12.23 8.43
CA SER A 86 -18.29 -12.50 9.33
C SER A 86 -18.03 -11.91 10.72
N ALA A 87 -18.86 -12.26 11.68
CA ALA A 87 -18.68 -11.81 13.06
C ALA A 87 -17.33 -12.24 13.65
N ASP A 88 -16.88 -13.44 13.29
CA ASP A 88 -15.71 -14.14 13.82
C ASP A 88 -14.76 -14.69 12.72
N THR A 89 -14.88 -14.19 11.48
CA THR A 89 -14.05 -14.61 10.35
C THR A 89 -13.49 -13.39 9.64
N PHE A 90 -12.16 -13.41 9.43
CA PHE A 90 -11.43 -12.36 8.77
C PHE A 90 -10.47 -12.95 7.75
N ASP A 91 -10.31 -12.28 6.62
CA ASP A 91 -9.19 -12.51 5.71
C ASP A 91 -8.13 -11.42 5.97
N LEU A 92 -6.88 -11.82 6.01
CA LEU A 92 -5.73 -10.96 6.27
C LEU A 92 -4.81 -11.00 5.05
N MET A 93 -4.29 -9.84 4.64
CA MET A 93 -3.33 -9.72 3.55
C MET A 93 -2.14 -8.89 4.00
N SER A 94 -0.93 -9.44 3.82
CA SER A 94 0.34 -8.84 4.23
C SER A 94 1.40 -8.98 3.13
N GLY A 95 2.35 -8.03 3.09
CA GLY A 95 3.57 -8.15 2.31
C GLY A 95 4.62 -9.04 2.96
N ASP A 96 4.49 -9.34 4.25
CA ASP A 96 5.45 -10.15 5.01
C ASP A 96 4.84 -11.49 5.47
N ARG A 97 5.42 -12.59 5.00
CA ARG A 97 4.97 -13.93 5.40
C ARG A 97 5.13 -14.21 6.90
N SER A 98 6.00 -13.50 7.58
CA SER A 98 6.19 -13.67 9.02
C SER A 98 4.92 -13.38 9.83
N ASP A 99 4.04 -12.50 9.34
CA ASP A 99 2.73 -12.23 9.93
C ASP A 99 1.86 -13.49 9.96
N ILE A 100 1.80 -14.18 8.81
CA ILE A 100 1.02 -15.42 8.68
C ILE A 100 1.59 -16.51 9.58
N SER A 101 2.92 -16.71 9.54
CA SER A 101 3.61 -17.72 10.34
C SER A 101 3.44 -17.50 11.85
N PHE A 102 3.47 -16.23 12.29
CA PHE A 102 3.21 -15.89 13.68
C PHE A 102 1.79 -16.25 14.09
N LEU A 103 0.81 -15.83 13.31
CA LEU A 103 -0.61 -16.10 13.60
C LEU A 103 -0.94 -17.61 13.55
N GLU A 104 -0.32 -18.36 12.64
CA GLU A 104 -0.42 -19.82 12.59
C GLU A 104 0.05 -20.49 13.89
N GLY A 105 1.09 -19.94 14.51
CA GLY A 105 1.59 -20.40 15.82
C GLY A 105 0.61 -20.22 16.97
N LEU A 106 -0.43 -19.38 16.81
CA LEU A 106 -1.47 -19.13 17.81
C LEU A 106 -2.71 -20.04 17.67
N ARG A 107 -2.72 -20.95 16.68
CA ARG A 107 -3.84 -21.90 16.48
C ARG A 107 -4.23 -22.64 17.75
N SER A 108 -5.54 -22.82 17.96
CA SER A 108 -6.10 -23.52 19.09
C SER A 108 -7.46 -24.17 18.70
N ASN A 109 -8.14 -24.82 19.64
CA ASN A 109 -9.50 -25.30 19.43
C ASN A 109 -10.55 -24.16 19.29
N ARG A 110 -10.16 -22.91 19.54
CA ARG A 110 -11.01 -21.71 19.45
C ARG A 110 -10.54 -20.73 18.35
N LEU A 111 -9.40 -21.00 17.71
CA LEU A 111 -8.79 -20.16 16.68
C LEU A 111 -8.25 -21.02 15.54
N SER A 112 -8.82 -20.87 14.35
CA SER A 112 -8.26 -21.39 13.10
C SER A 112 -7.51 -20.29 12.37
N VAL A 113 -6.33 -20.61 11.86
CA VAL A 113 -5.56 -19.77 10.93
C VAL A 113 -5.17 -20.67 9.77
N GLU A 114 -5.60 -20.31 8.58
CA GLU A 114 -5.36 -21.07 7.33
C GLU A 114 -4.67 -20.14 6.33
N GLU A 115 -3.44 -20.46 5.94
CA GLU A 115 -2.76 -19.75 4.85
C GLU A 115 -3.50 -20.00 3.53
N THR A 116 -3.79 -18.93 2.78
CA THR A 116 -4.55 -18.96 1.53
C THR A 116 -3.76 -18.38 0.35
N SER A 117 -2.48 -18.05 0.54
CA SER A 117 -1.62 -17.38 -0.45
C SER A 117 -1.57 -18.08 -1.80
N ASP A 118 -1.44 -19.41 -1.81
CA ASP A 118 -1.36 -20.21 -3.05
C ASP A 118 -2.73 -20.57 -3.64
N GLN A 119 -3.83 -20.21 -2.97
CA GLN A 119 -5.20 -20.54 -3.39
C GLN A 119 -5.85 -19.45 -4.23
N SER A 120 -5.25 -18.25 -4.26
CA SER A 120 -5.82 -17.07 -4.91
C SER A 120 -4.76 -16.17 -5.53
N ARG A 121 -5.21 -15.34 -6.47
CA ARG A 121 -4.43 -14.23 -7.04
C ARG A 121 -5.08 -12.90 -6.67
N VAL A 122 -4.24 -11.87 -6.61
CA VAL A 122 -4.66 -10.50 -6.31
C VAL A 122 -4.31 -9.60 -7.48
N TYR A 123 -5.33 -9.09 -8.15
CA TYR A 123 -5.18 -8.14 -9.25
C TYR A 123 -5.69 -6.77 -8.84
N ALA A 124 -4.88 -5.73 -9.01
CA ALA A 124 -5.29 -4.36 -8.73
C ALA A 124 -5.55 -3.60 -10.02
N ILE A 125 -6.71 -2.95 -10.08
CA ILE A 125 -7.13 -2.07 -11.17
C ILE A 125 -7.14 -0.67 -10.60
N GLN A 126 -6.23 0.18 -11.06
CA GLN A 126 -5.99 1.49 -10.44
C GLN A 126 -5.99 2.59 -11.51
N GLY A 127 -6.66 3.69 -11.22
CA GLY A 127 -6.68 4.89 -12.07
C GLY A 127 -8.07 5.50 -12.22
N PRO A 128 -8.15 6.78 -12.63
CA PRO A 128 -9.41 7.52 -12.67
C PRO A 128 -10.44 6.93 -13.63
N GLN A 129 -10.02 6.22 -14.67
CA GLN A 129 -10.91 5.65 -15.70
C GLN A 129 -11.17 4.15 -15.51
N CYS A 130 -10.80 3.55 -14.38
CA CYS A 130 -10.91 2.10 -14.19
C CYS A 130 -12.35 1.58 -14.41
N LEU A 131 -13.39 2.25 -13.90
CA LEU A 131 -14.78 1.85 -14.12
C LEU A 131 -15.22 1.96 -15.59
N SER A 132 -14.84 3.03 -16.28
CA SER A 132 -15.23 3.21 -17.69
C SER A 132 -14.54 2.19 -18.58
N LEU A 133 -13.28 1.85 -18.31
CA LEU A 133 -12.52 0.85 -19.07
C LEU A 133 -13.01 -0.57 -18.81
N LEU A 134 -13.44 -0.89 -17.60
CA LEU A 134 -14.08 -2.17 -17.30
C LEU A 134 -15.39 -2.33 -18.11
N GLY A 135 -16.06 -1.23 -18.41
CA GLY A 135 -17.36 -1.20 -19.07
C GLY A 135 -18.51 -1.45 -18.08
N ARG A 136 -19.46 -0.54 -18.00
CA ARG A 136 -20.56 -0.58 -17.02
C ARG A 136 -21.36 -1.89 -17.02
N SER A 137 -21.48 -2.56 -18.17
CA SER A 137 -22.15 -3.87 -18.25
C SER A 137 -21.40 -5.02 -17.56
N HIS A 138 -20.13 -4.84 -17.22
CA HIS A 138 -19.29 -5.84 -16.58
C HIS A 138 -18.98 -5.50 -15.13
N VAL A 139 -19.39 -4.31 -14.67
CA VAL A 139 -19.24 -3.87 -13.27
C VAL A 139 -20.58 -4.00 -12.58
N PRO A 140 -20.74 -4.93 -11.65
CA PRO A 140 -21.96 -5.07 -10.86
C PRO A 140 -22.25 -3.80 -10.04
N ALA A 141 -23.55 -3.51 -9.83
CA ALA A 141 -23.96 -2.30 -9.11
C ALA A 141 -23.44 -2.25 -7.65
N ASP A 142 -23.27 -3.39 -7.02
CA ASP A 142 -22.70 -3.50 -5.67
C ASP A 142 -21.21 -3.14 -5.64
N VAL A 143 -20.45 -3.38 -6.71
CA VAL A 143 -19.06 -2.93 -6.86
C VAL A 143 -19.01 -1.41 -7.03
N GLU A 144 -19.86 -0.84 -7.88
CA GLU A 144 -19.93 0.62 -8.09
C GLU A 144 -20.33 1.37 -6.81
N ALA A 145 -21.16 0.74 -5.97
CA ALA A 145 -21.64 1.29 -4.70
C ALA A 145 -20.65 1.19 -3.53
N LEU A 146 -19.53 0.47 -3.68
CA LEU A 146 -18.55 0.31 -2.60
C LEU A 146 -17.99 1.66 -2.14
N ASN A 147 -17.95 1.87 -0.84
CA ASN A 147 -17.15 2.92 -0.25
C ASN A 147 -15.69 2.51 -0.12
N TYR A 148 -14.81 3.49 0.02
CA TYR A 148 -13.39 3.25 0.25
C TYR A 148 -13.18 2.40 1.52
N PHE A 149 -12.39 1.33 1.42
CA PHE A 149 -12.20 0.30 2.45
C PHE A 149 -13.44 -0.57 2.73
N GLN A 150 -14.23 -0.83 1.68
CA GLN A 150 -15.27 -1.88 1.68
C GLN A 150 -15.00 -2.91 0.58
N PHE A 151 -15.58 -4.08 0.71
CA PHE A 151 -15.53 -5.13 -0.30
C PHE A 151 -16.89 -5.79 -0.50
N THR A 152 -17.04 -6.47 -1.62
CA THR A 152 -18.18 -7.36 -1.93
C THR A 152 -17.69 -8.61 -2.64
N ASP A 153 -18.37 -9.72 -2.41
CA ASP A 153 -18.19 -10.96 -3.19
C ASP A 153 -19.18 -10.91 -4.34
N THR A 154 -18.70 -11.00 -5.57
CA THR A 154 -19.52 -10.80 -6.78
C THR A 154 -19.00 -11.62 -7.96
N ILE A 155 -19.63 -11.46 -9.12
CA ILE A 155 -19.20 -12.09 -10.38
C ILE A 155 -18.78 -10.98 -11.36
N MET A 156 -17.52 -11.01 -11.79
CA MET A 156 -17.00 -10.13 -12.84
C MET A 156 -16.47 -10.96 -13.99
N PHE A 157 -16.86 -10.62 -15.23
CA PHE A 157 -16.48 -11.39 -16.44
C PHE A 157 -16.78 -12.89 -16.35
N GLY A 158 -17.88 -13.25 -15.68
CA GLY A 158 -18.28 -14.64 -15.45
C GLY A 158 -17.47 -15.40 -14.39
N VAL A 159 -16.60 -14.69 -13.67
CA VAL A 159 -15.69 -15.26 -12.66
C VAL A 159 -16.08 -14.76 -11.27
N PRO A 160 -16.24 -15.66 -10.27
CA PRO A 160 -16.40 -15.26 -8.88
C PRO A 160 -15.16 -14.54 -8.37
N VAL A 161 -15.33 -13.34 -7.81
CA VAL A 161 -14.25 -12.51 -7.27
C VAL A 161 -14.69 -11.84 -5.98
N ARG A 162 -13.77 -11.60 -5.07
CA ARG A 162 -13.92 -10.58 -4.03
C ARG A 162 -13.35 -9.29 -4.55
N CYS A 163 -14.15 -8.25 -4.59
CA CYS A 163 -13.78 -6.93 -5.05
C CYS A 163 -13.71 -5.97 -3.86
N GLY A 164 -12.52 -5.49 -3.52
CA GLY A 164 -12.28 -4.48 -2.49
C GLY A 164 -12.00 -3.12 -3.12
N ARG A 165 -12.63 -2.06 -2.59
CA ARG A 165 -12.33 -0.69 -3.00
C ARG A 165 -11.20 -0.12 -2.17
N LEU A 166 -9.99 -0.39 -2.59
CA LEU A 166 -8.72 0.11 -2.04
C LEU A 166 -7.65 0.06 -3.12
N GLY A 167 -6.43 0.47 -2.77
CA GLY A 167 -5.28 0.39 -3.66
C GLY A 167 -4.04 1.03 -3.08
N TYR A 168 -2.92 0.77 -3.75
CA TYR A 168 -1.57 1.15 -3.31
C TYR A 168 -0.95 2.27 -4.18
N THR A 169 -1.76 2.97 -4.97
CA THR A 169 -1.28 3.93 -5.97
C THR A 169 -1.64 5.39 -5.67
N GLY A 170 -2.55 5.62 -4.73
CA GLY A 170 -3.15 6.92 -4.51
C GLY A 170 -4.26 7.27 -5.51
N GLU A 171 -4.50 6.39 -6.50
CA GLU A 171 -5.66 6.49 -7.39
C GLU A 171 -6.86 5.74 -6.83
N ARG A 172 -8.05 6.03 -7.40
CA ARG A 172 -9.20 5.15 -7.21
C ARG A 172 -8.96 3.83 -7.90
N GLY A 173 -9.58 2.81 -7.36
CA GLY A 173 -9.50 1.50 -7.96
C GLY A 173 -10.02 0.42 -7.08
N PHE A 174 -9.76 -0.79 -7.51
CA PHE A 174 -10.17 -2.01 -6.86
C PHE A 174 -9.01 -2.98 -6.76
N GLU A 175 -9.05 -3.82 -5.74
CA GLU A 175 -8.28 -5.05 -5.66
C GLU A 175 -9.25 -6.23 -5.78
N LEU A 176 -8.94 -7.12 -6.71
CA LEU A 176 -9.74 -8.32 -7.02
C LEU A 176 -9.01 -9.54 -6.51
N ILE A 177 -9.59 -10.23 -5.54
CA ILE A 177 -9.11 -11.53 -5.07
C ILE A 177 -9.88 -12.59 -5.82
N VAL A 178 -9.19 -13.43 -6.57
CA VAL A 178 -9.76 -14.48 -7.42
C VAL A 178 -9.13 -15.82 -7.11
N ALA A 179 -9.91 -16.89 -7.06
CA ALA A 179 -9.37 -18.24 -6.88
C ALA A 179 -8.43 -18.59 -8.04
N GLU A 180 -7.30 -19.27 -7.75
CA GLU A 180 -6.24 -19.62 -8.70
C GLU A 180 -6.78 -20.23 -9.99
N ARG A 181 -7.75 -21.13 -9.91
CA ARG A 181 -8.35 -21.80 -11.08
C ARG A 181 -9.06 -20.85 -12.07
N PHE A 182 -9.38 -19.63 -11.66
CA PHE A 182 -10.03 -18.62 -12.50
C PHE A 182 -9.12 -17.44 -12.85
N ALA A 183 -7.93 -17.40 -12.28
CA ALA A 183 -7.02 -16.27 -12.34
C ALA A 183 -6.64 -15.89 -13.78
N GLU A 184 -6.23 -16.86 -14.58
CA GLU A 184 -5.84 -16.67 -15.98
C GLU A 184 -6.99 -16.09 -16.84
N ALA A 185 -8.22 -16.59 -16.65
CA ALA A 185 -9.39 -16.12 -17.39
C ALA A 185 -9.72 -14.66 -17.03
N LEU A 186 -9.67 -14.32 -15.75
CA LEU A 186 -9.90 -12.94 -15.28
C LEU A 186 -8.80 -12.00 -15.80
N TRP A 187 -7.54 -12.38 -15.64
CA TRP A 187 -6.39 -11.59 -16.09
C TRP A 187 -6.47 -11.23 -17.57
N ARG A 188 -6.80 -12.20 -18.43
CA ARG A 188 -6.97 -12.00 -19.86
C ARG A 188 -8.09 -11.00 -20.15
N SER A 189 -9.25 -11.15 -19.52
CA SER A 189 -10.38 -10.25 -19.69
C SER A 189 -10.07 -8.80 -19.28
N LEU A 190 -9.25 -8.62 -18.22
CA LEU A 190 -8.82 -7.30 -17.78
C LEU A 190 -7.79 -6.69 -18.72
N ARG A 191 -6.82 -7.48 -19.21
CA ARG A 191 -5.79 -7.01 -20.14
C ARG A 191 -6.31 -6.57 -21.49
N GLU A 192 -7.46 -7.08 -21.94
CA GLU A 192 -8.15 -6.61 -23.13
C GLU A 192 -8.65 -5.17 -22.99
N ARG A 193 -8.75 -4.65 -21.77
CA ARG A 193 -9.38 -3.35 -21.46
C ARG A 193 -8.40 -2.28 -21.01
N MET A 194 -7.29 -2.69 -20.42
CA MET A 194 -6.29 -1.76 -19.91
C MET A 194 -4.88 -2.37 -19.92
N PRO A 195 -3.85 -1.53 -20.02
CA PRO A 195 -2.47 -2.01 -19.97
C PRO A 195 -2.14 -2.58 -18.60
N SER A 196 -1.31 -3.62 -18.57
CA SER A 196 -0.66 -4.08 -17.33
C SER A 196 0.58 -3.23 -17.06
N ALA A 197 0.86 -3.01 -15.78
CA ALA A 197 2.02 -2.29 -15.31
C ALA A 197 2.78 -3.14 -14.27
N THR A 198 4.05 -2.84 -14.09
CA THR A 198 4.95 -3.58 -13.21
C THR A 198 4.88 -3.08 -11.76
N PHE A 199 5.49 -3.83 -10.82
CA PHE A 199 5.65 -3.36 -9.45
C PHE A 199 6.53 -2.09 -9.39
N ALA A 200 7.50 -1.92 -10.31
CA ALA A 200 8.28 -0.69 -10.38
C ALA A 200 7.39 0.54 -10.66
N THR A 201 6.35 0.39 -11.45
CA THR A 201 5.33 1.43 -11.67
C THR A 201 4.50 1.68 -10.41
N ALA A 202 4.09 0.61 -9.73
CA ALA A 202 3.38 0.73 -8.45
C ALA A 202 4.24 1.45 -7.39
N ASP A 203 5.56 1.20 -7.39
CA ASP A 203 6.51 1.87 -6.48
C ASP A 203 6.61 3.37 -6.74
N VAL A 204 6.65 3.81 -8.00
CA VAL A 204 6.56 5.24 -8.36
C VAL A 204 5.26 5.84 -7.81
N LEU A 205 4.13 5.20 -8.09
CA LEU A 205 2.80 5.70 -7.71
C LEU A 205 2.62 5.77 -6.19
N ARG A 206 3.09 4.74 -5.44
CA ARG A 206 2.96 4.72 -3.98
C ARG A 206 3.84 5.79 -3.31
N ILE A 207 5.05 6.04 -3.85
CA ILE A 207 5.94 7.10 -3.33
C ILE A 207 5.29 8.47 -3.54
N GLU A 208 4.73 8.74 -4.72
CA GLU A 208 3.96 9.96 -4.97
C GLU A 208 2.77 10.11 -4.01
N ALA A 209 2.08 9.01 -3.70
CA ALA A 209 0.96 8.97 -2.76
C ALA A 209 1.39 8.93 -1.28
N GLY A 210 2.70 8.90 -0.98
CA GLY A 210 3.24 8.89 0.38
C GLY A 210 2.97 7.59 1.14
N PHE A 211 2.73 6.47 0.44
CA PHE A 211 2.52 5.15 1.05
C PHE A 211 3.84 4.46 1.36
N ILE A 212 3.88 3.81 2.50
CA ILE A 212 5.04 3.06 2.97
C ILE A 212 5.15 1.71 2.27
N LEU A 213 6.38 1.18 2.19
CA LEU A 213 6.67 -0.16 1.74
C LEU A 213 7.42 -0.91 2.85
N PHE A 214 6.93 -2.10 3.23
CA PHE A 214 7.44 -2.84 4.39
C PHE A 214 8.94 -3.14 4.29
N CYS A 215 9.44 -3.57 3.15
CA CYS A 215 10.85 -3.92 2.97
C CYS A 215 11.80 -2.70 2.88
N ASN A 216 11.25 -1.49 2.73
CA ASN A 216 12.03 -0.25 2.64
C ASN A 216 11.80 0.61 3.89
N ASP A 217 10.60 1.18 4.02
CA ASP A 217 10.32 2.22 5.00
C ASP A 217 10.14 1.62 6.42
N LEU A 218 9.47 0.46 6.55
CA LEU A 218 9.36 -0.22 7.85
C LEU A 218 10.68 -0.88 8.27
N ALA A 219 11.50 -1.35 7.33
CA ALA A 219 12.81 -1.90 7.61
C ALA A 219 13.76 -0.90 8.31
N PHE A 220 13.45 0.40 8.28
CA PHE A 220 14.17 1.43 9.03
C PHE A 220 14.10 1.20 10.53
N GLY A 221 12.99 0.65 11.05
CA GLY A 221 12.82 0.28 12.44
C GLY A 221 12.36 1.44 13.33
N ALA A 222 11.53 2.32 12.78
CA ALA A 222 10.90 3.42 13.52
C ALA A 222 9.63 2.97 14.25
N ASP A 223 9.22 3.75 15.25
CA ASP A 223 7.99 3.53 16.02
C ASP A 223 6.75 4.13 15.28
N LEU A 224 5.56 3.76 15.75
CA LEU A 224 4.29 4.15 15.14
C LEU A 224 4.12 5.68 14.94
N PRO A 225 4.48 6.54 15.91
CA PRO A 225 4.40 7.99 15.73
C PRO A 225 5.24 8.52 14.56
N ALA A 226 6.39 7.90 14.26
CA ALA A 226 7.25 8.33 13.17
C ALA A 226 6.60 8.21 11.79
N PHE A 227 5.58 7.37 11.65
CA PHE A 227 4.82 7.17 10.41
C PHE A 227 3.55 8.03 10.31
N ASP A 228 3.25 8.86 11.32
CA ASP A 228 1.97 9.61 11.48
C ASP A 228 0.74 8.69 11.49
N LEU A 229 0.89 7.49 12.06
CA LEU A 229 -0.19 6.49 12.16
C LEU A 229 -0.86 6.44 13.53
N GLN A 230 -0.38 7.18 14.53
CA GLN A 230 -0.90 7.16 15.90
C GLN A 230 -2.39 7.50 15.99
N ARG A 231 -2.91 8.32 15.06
CA ARG A 231 -4.35 8.64 14.99
C ARG A 231 -5.22 7.42 14.70
N CYS A 232 -4.64 6.40 14.08
CA CYS A 232 -5.32 5.13 13.83
C CYS A 232 -5.37 4.23 15.06
N TYR A 233 -4.66 4.60 16.16
CA TYR A 233 -4.44 3.81 17.37
C TYR A 233 -4.74 4.63 18.64
N PRO A 234 -6.00 5.10 18.83
CA PRO A 234 -6.33 6.05 19.88
C PRO A 234 -6.13 5.52 21.31
N SER A 235 -6.00 4.19 21.48
CA SER A 235 -5.90 3.52 22.77
C SER A 235 -4.55 2.83 22.99
N GLY A 236 -3.57 3.02 22.09
CA GLY A 236 -2.28 2.32 22.16
C GLY A 236 -1.22 3.07 23.01
N ASN A 237 -0.11 2.36 23.32
CA ASN A 237 1.05 2.91 24.04
C ASN A 237 1.72 4.11 23.34
N ALA A 238 1.35 4.41 22.10
CA ALA A 238 1.84 5.54 21.31
C ALA A 238 0.98 6.81 21.46
N ALA A 239 -0.14 6.76 22.18
CA ALA A 239 -1.01 7.90 22.36
C ALA A 239 -0.30 9.01 23.17
N GLY A 240 -0.13 10.19 22.55
CA GLY A 240 0.49 11.35 23.21
C GLY A 240 2.01 11.39 23.21
N LYS A 241 2.72 10.41 22.60
CA LYS A 241 4.17 10.47 22.44
C LYS A 241 4.51 11.26 21.17
N GLU A 242 5.26 12.35 21.36
CA GLU A 242 5.82 13.11 20.22
C GLU A 242 6.99 12.33 19.63
N PRO A 243 7.02 12.11 18.30
CA PRO A 243 8.13 11.40 17.67
C PRO A 243 9.39 12.27 17.64
N SER A 244 10.56 11.66 17.78
CA SER A 244 11.84 12.35 17.57
C SER A 244 12.19 12.46 16.09
N ILE A 245 11.71 11.54 15.28
CA ILE A 245 11.83 11.50 13.82
C ILE A 245 10.45 11.31 13.20
N VAL A 246 10.31 11.71 11.94
CA VAL A 246 9.07 11.51 11.20
C VAL A 246 9.37 11.21 9.73
N LEU A 247 8.55 10.36 9.14
CA LEU A 247 8.59 10.04 7.72
C LEU A 247 8.04 11.22 6.90
N VAL A 248 8.86 11.74 6.00
CA VAL A 248 8.52 12.85 5.11
C VAL A 248 8.65 12.45 3.65
N SER A 249 8.03 13.21 2.74
CA SER A 249 8.37 13.19 1.33
C SER A 249 9.44 14.25 1.03
N PHE A 250 10.30 13.96 0.07
CA PHE A 250 11.33 14.88 -0.37
C PHE A 250 11.50 14.85 -1.88
N THR A 251 12.04 15.93 -2.44
CA THR A 251 12.59 15.95 -3.81
C THR A 251 14.10 16.08 -3.75
N ALA A 252 14.80 15.51 -4.73
CA ALA A 252 16.24 15.60 -4.84
C ALA A 252 16.68 15.74 -6.30
N GLN A 253 17.86 16.29 -6.51
CA GLN A 253 18.53 16.26 -7.81
C GLN A 253 19.28 14.94 -7.96
N SER A 254 19.09 14.26 -9.08
CA SER A 254 19.85 13.06 -9.43
C SER A 254 20.22 13.10 -10.91
N ASN A 255 21.44 12.74 -11.23
CA ASN A 255 21.92 12.61 -12.61
C ASN A 255 21.36 11.37 -13.31
N GLN A 256 20.88 10.38 -12.53
CA GLN A 256 20.23 9.17 -13.01
C GLN A 256 19.03 8.87 -12.10
N PRO A 257 17.80 9.08 -12.58
CA PRO A 257 16.63 8.81 -11.77
C PRO A 257 16.56 7.32 -11.41
N PRO A 258 16.44 6.97 -10.12
CA PRO A 258 16.28 5.58 -9.71
C PRO A 258 14.93 5.03 -10.21
N VAL A 259 14.93 3.76 -10.64
CA VAL A 259 13.71 3.06 -11.04
C VAL A 259 13.05 2.40 -9.83
N LEU A 260 13.84 1.68 -9.08
CA LEU A 260 13.50 1.11 -7.76
C LEU A 260 14.75 1.29 -6.92
N TRP A 261 14.70 2.22 -5.98
CA TRP A 261 15.82 2.43 -5.09
C TRP A 261 15.53 1.85 -3.71
N GLN A 262 16.47 1.06 -3.24
CA GLN A 262 16.50 0.53 -1.89
C GLN A 262 17.91 0.73 -1.33
N HIS A 263 18.02 1.14 -0.07
CA HIS A 263 19.32 1.34 0.55
C HIS A 263 20.17 0.06 0.47
N PRO A 264 21.43 0.10 0.00
CA PRO A 264 22.25 -1.08 -0.25
C PRO A 264 22.47 -2.00 0.96
N LYS A 265 22.38 -1.45 2.18
CA LYS A 265 22.51 -2.20 3.43
C LYS A 265 21.17 -2.53 4.09
N GLY A 266 20.05 -2.44 3.34
CA GLY A 266 18.71 -2.70 3.86
C GLY A 266 18.08 -1.54 4.63
N LYS A 267 18.88 -0.72 5.32
CA LYS A 267 18.41 0.52 5.96
C LYS A 267 19.51 1.57 6.00
N PRO A 268 19.17 2.87 5.87
CA PRO A 268 20.13 3.97 6.05
C PRO A 268 20.50 4.16 7.53
N PRO A 269 21.56 4.92 7.82
CA PRO A 269 21.85 5.36 9.18
C PRO A 269 20.72 6.26 9.71
N TRP A 270 20.61 6.36 11.04
CA TRP A 270 19.70 7.32 11.66
C TRP A 270 20.15 8.75 11.33
N PRO A 271 19.19 9.66 11.02
CA PRO A 271 19.52 11.01 10.65
C PRO A 271 20.02 11.82 11.86
N SER A 272 21.07 12.61 11.67
CA SER A 272 21.46 13.68 12.58
C SER A 272 20.72 14.98 12.22
N ARG A 273 20.96 16.04 12.96
CA ARG A 273 20.38 17.36 12.66
C ARG A 273 20.82 17.84 11.28
N GLY A 274 19.88 18.26 10.47
CA GLY A 274 20.14 18.70 9.08
C GLY A 274 20.32 17.54 8.09
N GLU A 275 19.99 16.30 8.50
CA GLU A 275 20.07 15.12 7.64
C GLU A 275 18.70 14.45 7.44
N LEU A 276 18.58 13.73 6.35
CA LEU A 276 17.45 12.86 6.03
C LEU A 276 17.96 11.45 5.75
N ALA A 277 17.38 10.46 6.41
CA ALA A 277 17.62 9.05 6.16
C ALA A 277 16.68 8.57 5.05
N VAL A 278 17.15 8.48 3.81
CA VAL A 278 16.36 8.07 2.65
C VAL A 278 16.03 6.58 2.74
N THR A 279 14.76 6.22 2.63
CA THR A 279 14.28 4.82 2.64
C THR A 279 13.74 4.35 1.30
N SER A 280 13.14 5.26 0.53
CA SER A 280 12.57 4.99 -0.79
C SER A 280 12.82 6.16 -1.72
N ALA A 281 13.09 5.91 -2.99
CA ALA A 281 13.21 6.95 -3.99
C ALA A 281 12.92 6.43 -5.41
N CYS A 282 12.37 7.31 -6.25
CA CYS A 282 12.14 7.05 -7.67
C CYS A 282 12.18 8.35 -8.46
N PHE A 283 12.27 8.27 -9.79
CA PHE A 283 11.92 9.41 -10.63
C PHE A 283 10.39 9.55 -10.68
N SER A 284 9.89 10.70 -10.27
CA SER A 284 8.46 11.03 -10.37
C SER A 284 8.21 11.93 -11.58
N PRO A 285 7.34 11.51 -12.51
CA PRO A 285 6.95 12.36 -13.63
C PRO A 285 6.12 13.59 -13.20
N LEU A 286 5.45 13.51 -12.05
CA LEU A 286 4.69 14.64 -11.49
C LEU A 286 5.61 15.71 -10.91
N ALA A 287 6.63 15.30 -10.17
CA ALA A 287 7.63 16.20 -9.60
C ALA A 287 8.66 16.67 -10.65
N ASN A 288 8.79 15.95 -11.77
CA ASN A 288 9.86 16.06 -12.74
C ASN A 288 11.25 16.06 -12.07
N ALA A 289 11.41 15.23 -11.03
CA ALA A 289 12.58 15.10 -10.19
C ALA A 289 12.64 13.74 -9.53
N THR A 290 13.73 13.43 -8.85
CA THR A 290 13.74 12.35 -7.87
C THR A 290 12.80 12.75 -6.72
N LEU A 291 11.82 11.89 -6.44
CA LEU A 291 10.91 11.97 -5.31
C LEU A 291 11.14 10.78 -4.41
N GLY A 292 11.09 10.96 -3.10
CA GLY A 292 11.31 9.86 -2.19
C GLY A 292 10.64 10.03 -0.85
N LEU A 293 10.79 8.99 -0.02
CA LEU A 293 10.40 8.95 1.38
C LEU A 293 11.66 8.77 2.23
N GLY A 294 11.67 9.38 3.40
CA GLY A 294 12.78 9.26 4.34
C GLY A 294 12.43 9.85 5.69
N PHE A 295 13.26 9.56 6.69
CA PHE A 295 13.06 10.06 8.04
C PHE A 295 13.95 11.26 8.32
N ALA A 296 13.37 12.31 8.89
CA ALA A 296 14.07 13.49 9.39
C ALA A 296 13.73 13.71 10.87
N LEU A 297 14.60 14.47 11.58
CA LEU A 297 14.28 14.91 12.92
C LEU A 297 13.08 15.87 12.89
N THR A 298 12.20 15.77 13.88
CA THR A 298 11.02 16.65 13.99
C THR A 298 11.40 18.13 14.11
N THR A 299 12.60 18.45 14.56
CA THR A 299 13.15 19.81 14.63
C THR A 299 13.48 20.40 13.26
N ASP A 300 13.60 19.56 12.23
CA ASP A 300 14.05 19.98 10.89
C ASP A 300 12.89 20.03 9.88
N LEU A 301 11.64 19.92 10.37
CA LEU A 301 10.43 19.83 9.55
C LEU A 301 9.91 21.20 9.14
N SER A 302 10.37 21.70 8.01
CA SER A 302 9.72 22.81 7.31
C SER A 302 9.74 22.53 5.82
N GLU A 303 8.63 22.79 5.14
CA GLU A 303 8.57 22.62 3.69
C GLU A 303 9.64 23.51 3.00
N GLY A 304 10.36 22.92 2.05
CA GLY A 304 11.45 23.61 1.35
C GLY A 304 12.79 23.63 2.08
N VAL A 305 12.88 23.10 3.30
CA VAL A 305 14.18 22.93 3.99
C VAL A 305 15.07 22.00 3.20
N GLU A 306 16.32 22.41 3.02
CA GLU A 306 17.37 21.58 2.43
C GLU A 306 18.07 20.76 3.51
N LEU A 307 18.18 19.47 3.25
CA LEU A 307 18.83 18.49 4.13
C LEU A 307 19.95 17.77 3.36
N ALA A 308 20.93 17.26 4.10
CA ALA A 308 21.90 16.32 3.58
C ALA A 308 21.32 14.89 3.63
N ASP A 309 21.71 14.03 2.69
CA ASP A 309 21.44 12.61 2.81
C ASP A 309 22.38 11.96 3.83
N ALA A 310 21.83 11.30 4.83
CA ALA A 310 22.59 10.58 5.85
C ALA A 310 23.51 9.49 5.27
N SER A 311 23.19 8.96 4.08
CA SER A 311 24.00 7.96 3.35
C SER A 311 24.93 8.58 2.30
N GLY A 312 24.69 9.82 1.88
CA GLY A 312 25.47 10.53 0.85
C GLY A 312 25.14 10.16 -0.60
N ASP A 313 24.04 9.41 -0.82
CA ASP A 313 23.64 8.93 -2.15
C ASP A 313 22.90 10.01 -2.97
N PHE A 314 22.25 10.97 -2.29
CA PHE A 314 21.43 12.01 -2.91
C PHE A 314 21.96 13.41 -2.60
N GLN A 315 21.75 14.32 -3.55
CA GLN A 315 22.15 15.71 -3.41
C GLN A 315 20.92 16.64 -3.43
N SER A 316 21.05 17.81 -2.79
CA SER A 316 20.03 18.86 -2.79
C SER A 316 18.64 18.33 -2.40
N ILE A 317 18.57 17.60 -1.28
CA ILE A 317 17.31 17.08 -0.75
C ILE A 317 16.49 18.25 -0.20
N ARG A 318 15.23 18.35 -0.63
CA ARG A 318 14.24 19.30 -0.12
C ARG A 318 13.01 18.61 0.39
N ILE A 319 12.60 18.90 1.62
CA ILE A 319 11.35 18.41 2.16
C ILE A 319 10.17 18.98 1.38
N THR A 320 9.21 18.13 1.06
CA THR A 320 7.92 18.49 0.45
C THR A 320 6.75 17.86 1.21
N SER A 321 5.52 18.24 0.85
CA SER A 321 4.32 17.69 1.48
C SER A 321 4.24 16.16 1.31
N ARG A 322 3.78 15.47 2.35
CA ARG A 322 3.46 14.03 2.29
C ARG A 322 1.96 13.83 2.56
N PRO A 323 1.22 13.26 1.61
CA PRO A 323 1.62 12.82 0.25
C PRO A 323 2.00 14.00 -0.66
N TYR A 324 2.84 13.73 -1.65
CA TYR A 324 3.12 14.66 -2.74
C TYR A 324 1.92 14.75 -3.70
N TYR A 325 1.34 13.59 -4.05
CA TYR A 325 0.16 13.47 -4.87
C TYR A 325 -1.11 13.38 -4.01
N ASP A 326 -2.13 14.16 -4.34
CA ASP A 326 -3.44 14.21 -3.65
C ASP A 326 -3.31 14.33 -2.12
N PRO A 327 -2.73 15.44 -1.59
CA PRO A 327 -2.45 15.61 -0.15
C PRO A 327 -3.69 15.43 0.74
N LEU A 328 -4.87 15.74 0.23
CA LEU A 328 -6.14 15.59 0.95
C LEU A 328 -6.80 14.22 0.76
N LYS A 329 -6.21 13.35 -0.08
CA LYS A 329 -6.73 12.02 -0.43
C LYS A 329 -8.17 12.06 -0.96
N LEU A 330 -8.49 13.08 -1.73
CA LEU A 330 -9.82 13.28 -2.31
C LEU A 330 -10.07 12.32 -3.48
N LYS A 331 -9.02 11.99 -4.25
CA LYS A 331 -9.14 11.11 -5.41
C LYS A 331 -9.49 9.69 -5.00
N VAL A 332 -8.76 9.09 -4.06
CA VAL A 332 -9.02 7.71 -3.60
C VAL A 332 -10.37 7.56 -2.90
N ARG A 333 -10.82 8.61 -2.18
CA ARG A 333 -12.05 8.58 -1.36
C ARG A 333 -13.28 9.10 -2.08
N GLY A 334 -13.09 9.86 -3.18
CA GLY A 334 -14.17 10.53 -3.88
C GLY A 334 -15.17 9.56 -4.54
N SER A 335 -16.38 10.03 -4.83
CA SER A 335 -17.35 9.28 -5.64
C SER A 335 -16.85 9.10 -7.07
N TRP A 336 -17.35 8.10 -7.77
CA TRP A 336 -16.98 7.87 -9.17
C TRP A 336 -17.41 9.01 -10.11
N ASP A 337 -18.48 9.73 -9.74
CA ASP A 337 -19.04 10.84 -10.52
C ASP A 337 -18.25 12.15 -10.35
N SER A 338 -17.42 12.27 -9.31
CA SER A 338 -16.65 13.50 -9.03
C SER A 338 -15.49 13.75 -10.01
N LEU A 339 -15.28 12.89 -11.01
CA LEU A 339 -14.21 13.00 -12.01
C LEU A 339 -14.59 13.81 -13.25
N LEU A 340 -15.79 14.34 -13.32
CA LEU A 340 -16.23 15.18 -14.45
C LEU A 340 -15.80 16.65 -14.31
N LEU A 341 -15.08 17.00 -13.24
CA LEU A 341 -14.48 18.33 -13.09
C LEU A 341 -13.10 18.32 -13.77
N PRO A 342 -12.86 19.20 -14.76
CA PRO A 342 -11.54 19.36 -15.34
C PRO A 342 -10.54 19.78 -14.25
N ASP A 343 -9.31 19.30 -14.37
CA ASP A 343 -8.20 19.75 -13.53
C ASP A 343 -8.09 21.29 -13.59
N SER A 344 -8.40 21.95 -12.48
CA SER A 344 -8.22 23.38 -12.30
C SER A 344 -6.79 23.68 -11.81
#